data_a22ec563eafdc6bacc617cf6953cd92b
#
_entry.id   a22ec563eafdc6bacc617cf6953cd92b
#
_cell.length_a   1.000
_cell.length_b   1.000
_cell.length_c   1.000
_cell.angle_alpha   90.00
_cell.angle_beta   90.00
_cell.angle_gamma   90.00
#
_symmetry.space_group_name_H-M   'P 1'
#
loop_
_entity.id
_entity.type
_entity.pdbx_description
1 polymer ?
#
loop_
_entity_poly.entity_id
_entity_poly.type
_entity_poly.pdbx_seq_one_letter_code
_entity_poly.pdbx_strand_id
1 'polypeptide(L)'
;MTTHTFLQEKFLVKLQQKTKKSLILLCFLIITTFLFSDTISFKANSMAGSIGENNTSTILKGNAWIENEDLELFADEISLRGDNYDFITATGNISGRYKTSNFAFSCNYLEYDKNTGIVILKENVKIDDTENELSATASVVEYDKNLEVATMQINVVINHKNSVCTGTLGIYRKKEQILDLSGNPKIVRDSDTFSAQDISLNMETEEISLDGKVRGSVVDKKEEKSSENQDTPEENNE
;
A
#
# COMPACT_ATOMS: atom_id res chain seq x y z
N MET A 1 4.94 72.77 -8.27
CA MET A 1 4.71 71.91 -7.09
C MET A 1 3.54 70.96 -7.31
N THR A 2 3.15 70.62 -8.54
CA THR A 2 1.90 69.90 -8.89
C THR A 2 2.10 68.61 -9.68
N THR A 3 3.29 68.27 -10.11
CA THR A 3 3.53 67.04 -10.89
C THR A 3 3.90 65.82 -10.03
N HIS A 4 4.42 66.05 -8.82
CA HIS A 4 4.86 64.97 -7.92
C HIS A 4 3.70 64.31 -7.20
N THR A 5 2.65 65.04 -6.85
CA THR A 5 1.43 64.55 -6.20
C THR A 5 0.58 63.68 -7.14
N PHE A 6 0.50 64.03 -8.43
CA PHE A 6 -0.28 63.29 -9.41
C PHE A 6 0.30 61.92 -9.78
N LEU A 7 1.62 61.80 -9.70
CA LEU A 7 2.31 60.49 -9.89
C LEU A 7 2.15 59.56 -8.67
N GLN A 8 2.11 60.11 -7.45
CA GLN A 8 1.88 59.29 -6.26
C GLN A 8 0.46 58.77 -6.18
N GLU A 9 -0.55 59.56 -6.53
CA GLU A 9 -1.94 59.06 -6.56
C GLU A 9 -2.16 57.96 -7.60
N LYS A 10 -1.59 58.07 -8.82
CA LYS A 10 -1.67 57.03 -9.83
C LYS A 10 -0.94 55.74 -9.40
N PHE A 11 0.12 55.85 -8.64
CA PHE A 11 0.85 54.69 -8.11
C PHE A 11 0.06 53.99 -7.01
N LEU A 12 -0.55 54.74 -6.08
CA LEU A 12 -1.40 54.20 -5.02
C LEU A 12 -2.68 53.53 -5.58
N VAL A 13 -3.31 54.08 -6.58
CA VAL A 13 -4.47 53.47 -7.23
C VAL A 13 -4.11 52.18 -7.96
N LYS A 14 -2.96 52.13 -8.64
CA LYS A 14 -2.44 50.89 -9.25
C LYS A 14 -2.09 49.81 -8.23
N LEU A 15 -1.52 50.20 -7.08
CA LEU A 15 -1.24 49.28 -5.97
C LEU A 15 -2.53 48.71 -5.39
N GLN A 16 -3.55 49.53 -5.13
CA GLN A 16 -4.85 49.08 -4.63
C GLN A 16 -5.58 48.17 -5.62
N GLN A 17 -5.48 48.45 -6.94
CA GLN A 17 -6.07 47.55 -7.95
C GLN A 17 -5.35 46.22 -8.05
N LYS A 18 -4.01 46.19 -7.85
CA LYS A 18 -3.23 44.98 -7.87
C LYS A 18 -3.51 44.10 -6.64
N THR A 19 -3.65 44.69 -5.45
CA THR A 19 -4.01 44.00 -4.22
C THR A 19 -5.43 43.46 -4.23
N LYS A 20 -6.42 44.21 -4.78
CA LYS A 20 -7.78 43.71 -4.93
C LYS A 20 -7.87 42.54 -5.91
N LYS A 21 -7.17 42.59 -7.05
CA LYS A 21 -7.10 41.45 -7.98
C LYS A 21 -6.39 40.20 -7.37
N SER A 22 -5.34 40.43 -6.60
CA SER A 22 -4.64 39.36 -5.89
C SER A 22 -5.49 38.74 -4.77
N LEU A 23 -6.27 39.54 -4.05
CA LEU A 23 -7.18 39.09 -3.01
C LEU A 23 -8.35 38.27 -3.58
N ILE A 24 -8.92 38.73 -4.72
CA ILE A 24 -10.00 38.00 -5.42
C ILE A 24 -9.46 36.67 -5.99
N LEU A 25 -8.26 36.66 -6.54
CA LEU A 25 -7.62 35.39 -7.02
C LEU A 25 -7.33 34.41 -5.88
N LEU A 26 -6.92 34.95 -4.71
CA LEU A 26 -6.69 34.11 -3.50
C LEU A 26 -8.02 33.55 -2.96
N CYS A 27 -9.10 34.35 -2.93
CA CYS A 27 -10.43 33.84 -2.55
C CYS A 27 -10.95 32.77 -3.53
N PHE A 28 -10.68 32.93 -4.83
CA PHE A 28 -11.09 31.93 -5.83
C PHE A 28 -10.30 30.63 -5.70
N LEU A 29 -9.02 30.71 -5.31
CA LEU A 29 -8.19 29.54 -5.04
C LEU A 29 -8.63 28.78 -3.77
N ILE A 30 -9.15 29.49 -2.74
CA ILE A 30 -9.65 28.88 -1.49
C ILE A 30 -11.02 28.23 -1.72
N ILE A 31 -11.85 28.74 -2.63
CA ILE A 31 -13.18 28.20 -2.94
C ILE A 31 -13.06 26.86 -3.72
N THR A 32 -12.00 26.66 -4.50
CA THR A 32 -11.80 25.43 -5.26
C THR A 32 -11.35 24.23 -4.41
N THR A 33 -10.90 24.44 -3.17
CA THR A 33 -10.50 23.36 -2.25
C THR A 33 -11.66 22.73 -1.47
N PHE A 34 -12.89 23.26 -1.57
CA PHE A 34 -14.05 22.79 -0.81
C PHE A 34 -15.03 21.89 -1.59
N LEU A 35 -14.73 21.50 -2.84
CA LEU A 35 -15.71 20.79 -3.68
C LEU A 35 -15.31 19.33 -4.04
N PHE A 36 -14.29 18.75 -3.43
CA PHE A 36 -14.03 17.32 -3.56
C PHE A 36 -14.74 16.58 -2.43
N SER A 37 -16.02 16.32 -2.60
CA SER A 37 -16.73 15.29 -1.84
C SER A 37 -16.36 13.96 -2.48
N ASP A 38 -15.68 13.09 -1.74
CA ASP A 38 -15.46 11.71 -2.15
C ASP A 38 -16.80 11.03 -2.42
N THR A 39 -17.11 10.83 -3.70
CA THR A 39 -18.33 10.11 -4.07
C THR A 39 -18.07 8.61 -3.96
N ILE A 40 -18.85 7.94 -3.14
CA ILE A 40 -18.85 6.47 -3.06
C ILE A 40 -19.96 5.95 -3.97
N SER A 41 -19.58 5.20 -5.00
CA SER A 41 -20.52 4.42 -5.82
C SER A 41 -20.68 3.03 -5.22
N PHE A 42 -21.87 2.45 -5.30
CA PHE A 42 -22.12 1.10 -4.78
C PHE A 42 -23.11 0.30 -5.63
N LYS A 43 -23.02 -1.02 -5.54
CA LYS A 43 -23.96 -1.99 -6.11
C LYS A 43 -24.12 -3.16 -5.14
N ALA A 44 -25.32 -3.77 -5.11
CA ALA A 44 -25.60 -4.98 -4.34
C ALA A 44 -26.92 -5.60 -4.83
N ASN A 45 -27.19 -6.85 -4.45
CA ASN A 45 -28.49 -7.48 -4.70
C ASN A 45 -29.59 -6.88 -3.80
N SER A 46 -29.23 -6.45 -2.57
CA SER A 46 -30.14 -5.76 -1.66
C SER A 46 -29.38 -4.76 -0.80
N MET A 47 -30.10 -3.72 -0.40
CA MET A 47 -29.61 -2.68 0.48
C MET A 47 -30.61 -2.45 1.62
N ALA A 48 -30.10 -2.33 2.82
CA ALA A 48 -30.86 -1.83 3.98
C ALA A 48 -30.05 -0.69 4.62
N GLY A 49 -30.73 0.33 5.10
CA GLY A 49 -30.04 1.46 5.74
C GLY A 49 -30.96 2.27 6.64
N SER A 50 -30.40 3.02 7.55
CA SER A 50 -31.06 4.05 8.32
C SER A 50 -30.32 5.37 8.13
N ILE A 51 -31.09 6.46 7.94
CA ILE A 51 -30.59 7.81 7.91
C ILE A 51 -31.21 8.52 9.09
N GLY A 52 -30.40 8.79 10.11
CA GLY A 52 -30.82 9.49 11.32
C GLY A 52 -29.70 10.36 11.87
N GLU A 53 -30.04 11.41 12.62
CA GLU A 53 -29.04 12.20 13.31
C GLU A 53 -28.21 11.27 14.23
N ASN A 54 -26.91 11.17 13.99
CA ASN A 54 -25.92 10.37 14.72
C ASN A 54 -25.99 8.83 14.52
N ASN A 55 -26.68 8.30 13.52
CA ASN A 55 -26.71 6.85 13.30
C ASN A 55 -26.96 6.47 11.84
N THR A 56 -26.18 7.03 10.93
CA THR A 56 -26.22 6.64 9.52
C THR A 56 -25.56 5.28 9.34
N SER A 57 -26.29 4.34 8.79
CA SER A 57 -25.77 3.02 8.44
C SER A 57 -26.37 2.53 7.13
N THR A 58 -25.53 1.89 6.33
CA THR A 58 -25.93 1.25 5.08
C THR A 58 -25.32 -0.15 5.03
N ILE A 59 -26.15 -1.16 4.78
CA ILE A 59 -25.72 -2.56 4.62
C ILE A 59 -26.06 -2.99 3.19
N LEU A 60 -25.05 -3.41 2.46
CA LEU A 60 -25.11 -3.94 1.11
C LEU A 60 -24.95 -5.46 1.19
N LYS A 61 -25.86 -6.24 0.60
CA LYS A 61 -25.81 -7.72 0.65
C LYS A 61 -25.92 -8.33 -0.74
N GLY A 62 -25.11 -9.37 -0.95
CA GLY A 62 -25.05 -10.18 -2.15
C GLY A 62 -24.38 -9.46 -3.30
N ASN A 63 -23.20 -9.93 -3.71
CA ASN A 63 -22.35 -9.29 -4.70
C ASN A 63 -22.16 -7.79 -4.43
N ALA A 64 -21.93 -7.46 -3.15
CA ALA A 64 -21.74 -6.10 -2.73
C ALA A 64 -20.45 -5.53 -3.34
N TRP A 65 -20.55 -4.33 -3.87
CA TRP A 65 -19.45 -3.61 -4.49
C TRP A 65 -19.52 -2.14 -4.09
N ILE A 66 -18.38 -1.60 -3.70
CA ILE A 66 -18.19 -0.17 -3.49
C ILE A 66 -16.96 0.32 -4.23
N GLU A 67 -17.03 1.56 -4.67
CA GLU A 67 -15.95 2.22 -5.39
C GLU A 67 -15.91 3.69 -5.03
N ASN A 68 -14.70 4.21 -4.82
CA ASN A 68 -14.43 5.64 -4.78
C ASN A 68 -13.27 5.98 -5.74
N GLU A 69 -12.67 7.17 -5.60
CA GLU A 69 -11.56 7.60 -6.44
C GLU A 69 -10.35 6.66 -6.35
N ASP A 70 -10.04 6.15 -5.15
CA ASP A 70 -8.84 5.38 -4.86
C ASP A 70 -9.04 3.87 -4.81
N LEU A 71 -10.18 3.40 -4.32
CA LEU A 71 -10.41 2.00 -3.94
C LEU A 71 -11.63 1.41 -4.64
N GLU A 72 -11.49 0.18 -5.10
CA GLU A 72 -12.58 -0.71 -5.50
C GLU A 72 -12.60 -1.92 -4.56
N LEU A 73 -13.78 -2.26 -4.01
CA LEU A 73 -13.96 -3.35 -3.04
C LEU A 73 -15.19 -4.19 -3.39
N PHE A 74 -15.02 -5.50 -3.42
CA PHE A 74 -16.07 -6.51 -3.57
C PHE A 74 -16.16 -7.36 -2.31
N ALA A 75 -17.39 -7.79 -1.93
CA ALA A 75 -17.63 -8.71 -0.82
C ALA A 75 -19.03 -9.36 -0.93
N ASP A 76 -19.31 -10.35 -0.09
CA ASP A 76 -20.67 -10.88 0.05
C ASP A 76 -21.56 -9.88 0.80
N GLU A 77 -21.02 -9.21 1.81
CA GLU A 77 -21.71 -8.14 2.56
C GLU A 77 -20.75 -7.00 2.87
N ILE A 78 -21.20 -5.74 2.71
CA ILE A 78 -20.47 -4.53 3.11
C ILE A 78 -21.39 -3.68 3.99
N SER A 79 -20.91 -3.28 5.15
CA SER A 79 -21.57 -2.35 6.08
C SER A 79 -20.78 -1.05 6.17
N LEU A 80 -21.47 0.05 5.94
CA LEU A 80 -20.97 1.41 6.06
C LEU A 80 -21.66 2.07 7.24
N ARG A 81 -20.92 2.62 8.21
CA ARG A 81 -21.46 3.23 9.42
C ARG A 81 -20.78 4.55 9.74
N GLY A 82 -21.50 5.40 10.47
CA GLY A 82 -21.05 6.75 10.84
C GLY A 82 -21.57 7.80 9.85
N ASP A 83 -21.61 9.06 10.27
CA ASP A 83 -22.22 10.15 9.50
C ASP A 83 -21.54 10.40 8.15
N ASN A 84 -20.24 10.11 8.07
CA ASN A 84 -19.44 10.17 6.84
C ASN A 84 -18.99 8.78 6.34
N TYR A 85 -19.70 7.73 6.77
CA TYR A 85 -19.27 6.34 6.55
C TYR A 85 -17.83 6.10 7.00
N ASP A 86 -17.54 6.53 8.24
CA ASP A 86 -16.19 6.49 8.81
C ASP A 86 -15.73 5.06 9.11
N PHE A 87 -16.68 4.14 9.32
CA PHE A 87 -16.42 2.74 9.61
C PHE A 87 -16.94 1.86 8.49
N ILE A 88 -16.05 1.10 7.87
CA ILE A 88 -16.38 0.14 6.82
C ILE A 88 -16.04 -1.25 7.33
N THR A 89 -17.00 -2.18 7.28
CA THR A 89 -16.77 -3.60 7.49
C THR A 89 -17.23 -4.38 6.27
N ALA A 90 -16.46 -5.39 5.87
CA ALA A 90 -16.85 -6.30 4.81
C ALA A 90 -16.63 -7.75 5.26
N THR A 91 -17.49 -8.65 4.80
CA THR A 91 -17.43 -10.08 5.11
C THR A 91 -17.71 -10.95 3.89
N GLY A 92 -16.99 -12.07 3.79
CA GLY A 92 -17.12 -13.10 2.78
C GLY A 92 -16.55 -12.72 1.41
N ASN A 93 -15.67 -13.54 0.87
CA ASN A 93 -15.10 -13.45 -0.49
C ASN A 93 -14.63 -12.03 -0.86
N ILE A 94 -13.91 -11.39 0.06
CA ILE A 94 -13.46 -10.01 -0.13
C ILE A 94 -12.31 -9.96 -1.12
N SER A 95 -12.41 -9.04 -2.09
CA SER A 95 -11.30 -8.60 -2.92
C SER A 95 -11.32 -7.09 -3.07
N GLY A 96 -10.14 -6.49 -2.94
CA GLY A 96 -9.96 -5.05 -3.05
C GLY A 96 -8.76 -4.69 -3.91
N ARG A 97 -8.83 -3.54 -4.56
CA ARG A 97 -7.77 -3.01 -5.40
C ARG A 97 -7.70 -1.50 -5.25
N TYR A 98 -6.48 -1.00 -5.02
CA TYR A 98 -6.21 0.43 -5.15
C TYR A 98 -5.99 0.79 -6.61
N LYS A 99 -6.71 1.81 -7.11
CA LYS A 99 -6.68 2.22 -8.53
C LYS A 99 -5.43 3.01 -8.88
N THR A 100 -4.89 3.73 -7.89
CA THR A 100 -3.72 4.61 -8.03
C THR A 100 -2.39 3.87 -7.89
N SER A 101 -2.42 2.61 -7.48
CA SER A 101 -1.25 1.74 -7.35
C SER A 101 -1.60 0.32 -7.78
N ASN A 102 -0.60 -0.46 -8.16
CA ASN A 102 -0.78 -1.87 -8.51
C ASN A 102 -0.88 -2.76 -7.25
N PHE A 103 -1.67 -2.31 -6.27
CA PHE A 103 -1.88 -3.01 -5.00
C PHE A 103 -3.26 -3.64 -4.95
N ALA A 104 -3.29 -4.95 -4.71
CA ALA A 104 -4.51 -5.72 -4.55
C ALA A 104 -4.45 -6.58 -3.28
N PHE A 105 -5.62 -6.92 -2.73
CA PHE A 105 -5.72 -7.82 -1.58
C PHE A 105 -6.96 -8.68 -1.65
N SER A 106 -6.96 -9.80 -0.92
CA SER A 106 -8.14 -10.61 -0.67
C SER A 106 -8.12 -11.17 0.76
N CYS A 107 -9.31 -11.38 1.34
CA CYS A 107 -9.51 -11.93 2.68
C CYS A 107 -10.96 -12.35 2.88
N ASN A 108 -11.34 -12.80 4.08
CA ASN A 108 -12.73 -13.11 4.41
C ASN A 108 -13.37 -12.11 5.37
N TYR A 109 -12.58 -11.26 6.03
CA TYR A 109 -13.04 -10.19 6.90
C TYR A 109 -12.17 -8.95 6.73
N LEU A 110 -12.81 -7.79 6.59
CA LEU A 110 -12.17 -6.47 6.52
C LEU A 110 -12.86 -5.51 7.47
N GLU A 111 -12.05 -4.72 8.16
CA GLU A 111 -12.49 -3.58 8.96
C GLU A 111 -11.59 -2.39 8.62
N TYR A 112 -12.20 -1.23 8.37
CA TYR A 112 -11.50 0.01 8.12
C TYR A 112 -12.13 1.13 8.91
N ASP A 113 -11.33 1.79 9.73
CA ASP A 113 -11.67 3.03 10.42
C ASP A 113 -10.96 4.19 9.73
N LYS A 114 -11.73 5.05 9.07
CA LYS A 114 -11.21 6.23 8.38
C LYS A 114 -10.60 7.26 9.33
N ASN A 115 -11.11 7.36 10.56
CA ASN A 115 -10.65 8.37 11.53
C ASN A 115 -9.23 8.06 12.01
N THR A 116 -8.93 6.79 12.22
CA THR A 116 -7.59 6.33 12.63
C THR A 116 -6.68 6.01 11.44
N GLY A 117 -7.26 5.72 10.28
CA GLY A 117 -6.53 5.24 9.11
C GLY A 117 -6.10 3.77 9.20
N ILE A 118 -6.66 3.01 10.17
CA ILE A 118 -6.32 1.60 10.39
C ILE A 118 -7.21 0.70 9.54
N VAL A 119 -6.59 -0.21 8.80
CA VAL A 119 -7.24 -1.29 8.06
C VAL A 119 -6.85 -2.62 8.70
N ILE A 120 -7.82 -3.48 8.99
CA ILE A 120 -7.59 -4.83 9.50
C ILE A 120 -8.18 -5.83 8.51
N LEU A 121 -7.34 -6.74 8.04
CA LEU A 121 -7.71 -7.87 7.18
C LEU A 121 -7.53 -9.16 7.98
N LYS A 122 -8.49 -10.07 7.93
CA LYS A 122 -8.42 -11.36 8.62
C LYS A 122 -8.90 -12.48 7.72
N GLU A 123 -8.40 -13.67 8.05
CA GLU A 123 -8.76 -14.94 7.43
C GLU A 123 -8.35 -15.05 5.95
N ASN A 124 -7.34 -15.87 5.68
CA ASN A 124 -6.82 -16.13 4.36
C ASN A 124 -6.35 -14.86 3.62
N VAL A 125 -5.69 -13.95 4.35
CA VAL A 125 -5.22 -12.70 3.76
C VAL A 125 -4.16 -12.99 2.72
N LYS A 126 -4.34 -12.39 1.53
CA LYS A 126 -3.36 -12.33 0.45
C LYS A 126 -3.20 -10.89 0.04
N ILE A 127 -1.97 -10.49 -0.19
CA ILE A 127 -1.58 -9.16 -0.65
C ILE A 127 -0.72 -9.33 -1.89
N ASP A 128 -0.92 -8.48 -2.88
CA ASP A 128 -0.13 -8.40 -4.09
C ASP A 128 0.19 -6.92 -4.38
N ASP A 129 1.47 -6.58 -4.33
CA ASP A 129 2.01 -5.26 -4.66
C ASP A 129 3.00 -5.44 -5.81
N THR A 130 2.46 -5.42 -7.04
CA THR A 130 3.27 -5.68 -8.23
C THR A 130 4.24 -4.55 -8.54
N GLU A 131 4.02 -3.34 -8.03
CA GLU A 131 4.95 -2.22 -8.18
C GLU A 131 6.25 -2.45 -7.39
N ASN A 132 6.14 -3.07 -6.22
CA ASN A 132 7.28 -3.38 -5.36
C ASN A 132 7.74 -4.85 -5.46
N GLU A 133 7.24 -5.62 -6.45
CA GLU A 133 7.55 -7.05 -6.65
C GLU A 133 7.35 -7.87 -5.37
N LEU A 134 6.29 -7.53 -4.58
CA LEU A 134 6.01 -8.11 -3.29
C LEU A 134 4.64 -8.80 -3.30
N SER A 135 4.61 -10.04 -2.81
CA SER A 135 3.37 -10.69 -2.42
C SER A 135 3.46 -11.23 -0.99
N ALA A 136 2.35 -11.20 -0.27
CA ALA A 136 2.33 -11.68 1.12
C ALA A 136 1.06 -12.47 1.42
N THR A 137 1.18 -13.44 2.35
CA THR A 137 0.05 -14.13 2.96
C THR A 137 0.20 -14.13 4.48
N ALA A 138 -0.91 -14.02 5.20
CA ALA A 138 -0.97 -14.12 6.65
C ALA A 138 -2.38 -14.48 7.10
N SER A 139 -2.57 -14.81 8.39
CA SER A 139 -3.91 -14.98 8.95
C SER A 139 -4.55 -13.63 9.29
N VAL A 140 -3.74 -12.65 9.72
CA VAL A 140 -4.16 -11.29 10.07
C VAL A 140 -3.15 -10.29 9.51
N VAL A 141 -3.65 -9.20 8.94
CA VAL A 141 -2.83 -8.04 8.56
C VAL A 141 -3.50 -6.79 9.08
N GLU A 142 -2.75 -5.97 9.81
CA GLU A 142 -3.12 -4.62 10.21
C GLU A 142 -2.25 -3.63 9.44
N TYR A 143 -2.88 -2.66 8.79
CA TYR A 143 -2.17 -1.62 8.05
C TYR A 143 -2.55 -0.24 8.56
N ASP A 144 -1.56 0.50 9.05
CA ASP A 144 -1.67 1.91 9.39
C ASP A 144 -1.32 2.76 8.17
N LYS A 145 -2.34 3.41 7.58
CA LYS A 145 -2.19 4.28 6.40
C LYS A 145 -1.34 5.52 6.68
N ASN A 146 -1.37 6.04 7.91
CA ASN A 146 -0.70 7.27 8.27
C ASN A 146 0.80 7.04 8.48
N LEU A 147 1.15 5.92 9.11
CA LEU A 147 2.53 5.49 9.32
C LEU A 147 3.11 4.74 8.13
N GLU A 148 2.25 4.19 7.26
CA GLU A 148 2.59 3.26 6.18
C GLU A 148 3.31 2.01 6.70
N VAL A 149 2.75 1.43 7.78
CA VAL A 149 3.26 0.22 8.43
C VAL A 149 2.24 -0.90 8.30
N ALA A 150 2.69 -2.05 7.80
CA ALA A 150 1.91 -3.27 7.78
C ALA A 150 2.44 -4.26 8.84
N THR A 151 1.57 -4.70 9.74
CA THR A 151 1.83 -5.76 10.72
C THR A 151 1.11 -7.04 10.28
N MET A 152 1.87 -8.07 9.94
CA MET A 152 1.38 -9.37 9.49
C MET A 152 1.58 -10.39 10.60
N GLN A 153 0.54 -11.17 10.90
CA GLN A 153 0.57 -12.11 12.02
C GLN A 153 0.05 -13.49 11.62
N ILE A 154 0.70 -14.51 12.15
CA ILE A 154 0.37 -15.92 12.03
C ILE A 154 0.48 -16.42 10.58
N ASN A 155 1.32 -17.42 10.37
CA ASN A 155 1.59 -18.02 9.05
C ASN A 155 2.05 -16.99 8.01
N VAL A 156 2.93 -16.07 8.42
CA VAL A 156 3.46 -15.04 7.54
C VAL A 156 4.37 -15.66 6.49
N VAL A 157 4.06 -15.43 5.22
CA VAL A 157 4.90 -15.74 4.07
C VAL A 157 4.96 -14.51 3.19
N ILE A 158 6.14 -14.02 2.89
CA ILE A 158 6.37 -12.85 2.04
C ILE A 158 7.34 -13.27 0.94
N ASN A 159 6.93 -13.07 -0.31
CA ASN A 159 7.81 -13.22 -1.47
C ASN A 159 8.20 -11.83 -1.96
N HIS A 160 9.49 -11.63 -2.18
CA HIS A 160 10.02 -10.41 -2.75
C HIS A 160 11.20 -10.75 -3.64
N LYS A 161 11.07 -10.46 -4.94
CA LYS A 161 12.05 -10.85 -5.96
C LYS A 161 12.37 -12.36 -5.87
N ASN A 162 13.63 -12.71 -5.62
CA ASN A 162 14.11 -14.11 -5.47
C ASN A 162 14.14 -14.61 -4.01
N SER A 163 13.53 -13.88 -3.07
CA SER A 163 13.54 -14.21 -1.64
C SER A 163 12.16 -14.62 -1.16
N VAL A 164 12.12 -15.68 -0.35
CA VAL A 164 10.94 -16.13 0.40
C VAL A 164 11.22 -15.94 1.88
N CYS A 165 10.45 -15.09 2.53
CA CYS A 165 10.56 -14.75 3.94
C CYS A 165 9.39 -15.37 4.70
N THR A 166 9.64 -16.07 5.81
CA THR A 166 8.60 -16.68 6.64
C THR A 166 8.80 -16.34 8.11
N GLY A 167 7.71 -16.32 8.88
CA GLY A 167 7.74 -16.05 10.32
C GLY A 167 6.36 -16.13 10.94
N THR A 168 6.27 -15.90 12.25
CA THR A 168 4.98 -15.75 12.93
C THR A 168 4.51 -14.31 12.94
N LEU A 169 5.45 -13.35 12.95
CA LEU A 169 5.23 -11.93 12.90
C LEU A 169 6.14 -11.31 11.82
N GLY A 170 5.55 -10.45 10.99
CA GLY A 170 6.26 -9.60 10.06
C GLY A 170 5.80 -8.15 10.21
N ILE A 171 6.72 -7.21 10.31
CA ILE A 171 6.43 -5.77 10.35
C ILE A 171 7.14 -5.12 9.17
N TYR A 172 6.37 -4.64 8.21
CA TYR A 172 6.90 -3.93 7.04
C TYR A 172 6.67 -2.43 7.16
N ARG A 173 7.76 -1.68 7.22
CA ARG A 173 7.77 -0.20 7.20
C ARG A 173 8.04 0.26 5.78
N LYS A 174 6.99 0.64 5.07
CA LYS A 174 7.05 0.96 3.64
C LYS A 174 7.98 2.14 3.34
N LYS A 175 7.95 3.20 4.14
CA LYS A 175 8.79 4.39 3.95
C LYS A 175 10.29 4.08 4.05
N GLU A 176 10.64 3.17 4.94
CA GLU A 176 12.03 2.78 5.23
C GLU A 176 12.47 1.59 4.37
N GLN A 177 11.53 0.95 3.70
CA GLN A 177 11.74 -0.31 2.95
C GLN A 177 12.35 -1.41 3.84
N ILE A 178 11.97 -1.46 5.13
CA ILE A 178 12.45 -2.44 6.11
C ILE A 178 11.35 -3.43 6.45
N LEU A 179 11.69 -4.71 6.35
CA LEU A 179 10.88 -5.84 6.83
C LEU A 179 11.58 -6.48 8.02
N ASP A 180 10.94 -6.43 9.19
CA ASP A 180 11.37 -7.18 10.37
C ASP A 180 10.52 -8.43 10.52
N LEU A 181 11.17 -9.55 10.81
CA LEU A 181 10.57 -10.86 10.98
C LEU A 181 10.97 -11.45 12.33
N SER A 182 9.99 -12.03 13.04
CA SER A 182 10.21 -12.76 14.28
C SER A 182 9.30 -13.99 14.41
N GLY A 183 9.50 -14.79 15.47
CA GLY A 183 8.77 -16.01 15.67
C GLY A 183 9.19 -17.13 14.71
N ASN A 184 10.43 -17.59 14.86
CA ASN A 184 11.13 -18.57 14.01
C ASN A 184 11.28 -18.07 12.56
N PRO A 185 11.83 -16.88 12.35
CA PRO A 185 11.97 -16.33 11.02
C PRO A 185 12.98 -17.13 10.20
N LYS A 186 12.68 -17.23 8.90
CA LYS A 186 13.54 -17.84 7.90
C LYS A 186 13.47 -17.06 6.61
N ILE A 187 14.63 -16.85 5.98
CA ILE A 187 14.73 -16.34 4.60
C ILE A 187 15.38 -17.43 3.75
N VAL A 188 14.76 -17.69 2.60
CA VAL A 188 15.35 -18.47 1.51
C VAL A 188 15.55 -17.53 0.34
N ARG A 189 16.79 -17.37 -0.11
CA ARG A 189 17.15 -16.56 -1.29
C ARG A 189 17.89 -17.44 -2.27
N ASP A 190 17.32 -17.65 -3.45
CA ASP A 190 17.80 -18.64 -4.40
C ASP A 190 17.99 -20.04 -3.72
N SER A 191 19.25 -20.44 -3.50
CA SER A 191 19.60 -21.68 -2.80
C SER A 191 20.09 -21.45 -1.37
N ASP A 192 20.25 -20.19 -0.95
CA ASP A 192 20.74 -19.83 0.36
C ASP A 192 19.61 -19.81 1.39
N THR A 193 19.93 -20.19 2.62
CA THR A 193 18.95 -20.21 3.70
C THR A 193 19.53 -19.54 4.93
N PHE A 194 18.72 -18.67 5.56
CA PHE A 194 19.07 -17.95 6.77
C PHE A 194 17.95 -18.07 7.81
N SER A 195 18.32 -18.26 9.08
CA SER A 195 17.38 -18.26 10.20
C SER A 195 18.05 -17.66 11.45
N ALA A 196 17.26 -17.03 12.31
CA ALA A 196 17.71 -16.38 13.55
C ALA A 196 16.56 -16.30 14.56
N GLN A 197 16.70 -15.58 15.66
CA GLN A 197 15.56 -15.19 16.51
C GLN A 197 14.79 -14.04 15.89
N ASP A 198 15.53 -13.06 15.35
CA ASP A 198 15.00 -11.91 14.63
C ASP A 198 15.80 -11.70 13.35
N ILE A 199 15.10 -11.33 12.27
CA ILE A 199 15.68 -11.03 10.96
C ILE A 199 15.14 -9.68 10.51
N SER A 200 16.03 -8.80 10.07
CA SER A 200 15.69 -7.55 9.40
C SER A 200 16.20 -7.59 7.96
N LEU A 201 15.32 -7.31 7.00
CA LEU A 201 15.61 -7.25 5.58
C LEU A 201 15.34 -5.84 5.07
N ASN A 202 16.35 -5.20 4.50
CA ASN A 202 16.15 -4.00 3.70
C ASN A 202 15.69 -4.43 2.29
N MET A 203 14.46 -4.08 1.91
CA MET A 203 13.84 -4.51 0.66
C MET A 203 14.43 -3.80 -0.57
N GLU A 204 15.02 -2.62 -0.38
CA GLU A 204 15.66 -1.84 -1.45
C GLU A 204 17.09 -2.32 -1.72
N THR A 205 17.93 -2.40 -0.65
CA THR A 205 19.35 -2.78 -0.78
C THR A 205 19.56 -4.30 -0.72
N GLU A 206 18.53 -5.06 -0.32
CA GLU A 206 18.56 -6.51 -0.09
C GLU A 206 19.55 -6.96 1.02
N GLU A 207 19.96 -6.02 1.88
CA GLU A 207 20.80 -6.30 3.03
C GLU A 207 20.00 -7.03 4.11
N ILE A 208 20.57 -8.12 4.63
CA ILE A 208 19.97 -8.95 5.68
C ILE A 208 20.78 -8.79 6.97
N SER A 209 20.10 -8.45 8.05
CA SER A 209 20.64 -8.47 9.42
C SER A 209 20.00 -9.62 10.20
N LEU A 210 20.80 -10.40 10.89
CA LEU A 210 20.38 -11.57 11.65
C LEU A 210 20.79 -11.39 13.10
N ASP A 211 19.84 -11.54 14.04
CA ASP A 211 20.13 -11.46 15.47
C ASP A 211 19.61 -12.70 16.22
N GLY A 212 20.39 -13.19 17.16
CA GLY A 212 20.08 -14.30 18.05
C GLY A 212 20.00 -15.68 17.36
N LYS A 213 20.82 -16.64 17.81
CA LYS A 213 20.85 -18.04 17.35
C LYS A 213 20.96 -18.20 15.83
N VAL A 214 21.79 -17.38 15.21
CA VAL A 214 21.98 -17.33 13.76
C VAL A 214 22.42 -18.68 13.20
N ARG A 215 21.77 -19.10 12.12
CA ARG A 215 22.11 -20.26 11.30
C ARG A 215 21.96 -19.90 9.83
N GLY A 216 22.87 -20.37 9.00
CA GLY A 216 22.83 -20.14 7.56
C GLY A 216 23.44 -21.29 6.78
N SER A 217 23.01 -21.44 5.54
CA SER A 217 23.62 -22.30 4.53
C SER A 217 23.69 -21.51 3.25
N VAL A 218 24.90 -21.40 2.69
CA VAL A 218 25.18 -20.69 1.44
C VAL A 218 25.71 -21.72 0.45
N VAL A 219 25.13 -21.74 -0.75
CA VAL A 219 25.53 -22.66 -1.82
C VAL A 219 26.51 -21.97 -2.74
N ASP A 220 27.74 -22.50 -2.80
CA ASP A 220 28.77 -22.00 -3.70
C ASP A 220 28.39 -22.33 -5.15
N LYS A 221 28.07 -21.32 -5.95
CA LYS A 221 27.82 -21.48 -7.40
C LYS A 221 29.16 -21.63 -8.09
N LYS A 222 29.66 -22.87 -8.23
CA LYS A 222 30.79 -23.15 -9.13
C LYS A 222 30.36 -22.75 -10.53
N GLU A 223 31.08 -21.82 -11.14
CA GLU A 223 30.97 -21.54 -12.57
C GLU A 223 31.23 -22.85 -13.34
N GLU A 224 30.23 -23.37 -14.04
CA GLU A 224 30.44 -24.39 -15.05
C GLU A 224 31.25 -23.71 -16.19
N LYS A 225 32.58 -23.89 -16.10
CA LYS A 225 33.43 -23.59 -17.24
C LYS A 225 33.02 -24.55 -18.34
N SER A 226 32.31 -24.03 -19.36
CA SER A 226 32.10 -24.72 -20.61
C SER A 226 33.46 -25.10 -21.15
N SER A 227 33.78 -26.40 -21.11
CA SER A 227 34.89 -26.99 -21.83
C SER A 227 34.53 -26.95 -23.31
N GLU A 228 34.94 -25.89 -23.96
CA GLU A 228 34.96 -25.79 -25.39
C GLU A 228 36.06 -26.74 -25.92
N ASN A 229 35.65 -27.97 -26.24
CA ASN A 229 36.50 -28.91 -26.96
C ASN A 229 36.74 -28.33 -28.34
N GLN A 230 37.94 -27.80 -28.54
CA GLN A 230 38.52 -27.61 -29.88
C GLN A 230 38.85 -28.96 -30.46
N ASP A 231 37.95 -29.54 -31.23
CA ASP A 231 38.28 -30.57 -32.22
C ASP A 231 38.96 -29.89 -33.43
N THR A 232 40.26 -30.01 -33.48
CA THR A 232 41.05 -29.70 -34.64
C THR A 232 40.94 -30.88 -35.62
N PRO A 233 40.51 -30.69 -36.87
CA PRO A 233 40.59 -31.75 -37.89
C PRO A 233 42.05 -31.94 -38.30
N GLU A 234 42.60 -33.13 -38.12
CA GLU A 234 43.83 -33.58 -38.76
C GLU A 234 43.61 -33.67 -40.29
N GLU A 235 44.37 -32.91 -40.99
CA GLU A 235 44.57 -32.99 -42.45
C GLU A 235 45.48 -34.15 -42.76
N ASN A 236 44.97 -35.24 -43.33
CA ASN A 236 45.78 -36.28 -43.92
C ASN A 236 45.92 -36.08 -45.40
N ASN A 237 47.14 -35.72 -45.82
CA ASN A 237 47.62 -35.89 -47.17
C ASN A 237 48.09 -37.31 -47.36
N GLU A 238 47.50 -38.02 -48.35
CA GLU A 238 48.17 -38.83 -49.37
C GLU A 238 47.15 -39.33 -50.40
#